data_77b087620f7a957d8171bb094eb7c189
#
_entry.id   77b087620f7a957d8171bb094eb7c189
#
_cell.length_a   1.000
_cell.length_b   1.000
_cell.length_c   1.000
_cell.angle_alpha   90.00
_cell.angle_beta   90.00
_cell.angle_gamma   90.00
#
_symmetry.space_group_name_H-M   'P 1'
#
loop_
_entity.id
_entity.type
_entity.pdbx_description
1 polymer ?
#
loop_
_entity_poly.entity_id
_entity_poly.type
_entity_poly.pdbx_seq_one_letter_code
_entity_poly.pdbx_strand_id
1 'polypeptide(L)'
;MTTGSPAVALTFDDGPDPINTPKLLDMLKQCGVKATFCLVGFRARDRPDLVRRIVAEGHTVCNHSWQHLLDLADPAKHTDAQVRRDLQMTIDAIHAAAPDAKVQYFRAPGGNFTPRLVQIAQAMGMRSIYWSVDPRDWDNAAYGRGSAMISHVIGSVEGGVRPGAIVLSHDNGKPDTIVAYRTLLPWLKARFTLEALPLTDG
;
A
#
# COMPACT_ATOMS: atom_id res chain seq x y z
N MET A 1 -12.83 -3.20 -5.93
CA MET A 1 -13.05 -2.00 -5.09
C MET A 1 -12.53 -0.79 -5.86
N THR A 2 -13.17 0.36 -5.73
CA THR A 2 -12.78 1.61 -6.38
C THR A 2 -12.56 2.71 -5.34
N THR A 3 -11.96 3.83 -5.75
CA THR A 3 -11.72 5.00 -4.90
C THR A 3 -12.99 5.72 -4.46
N GLY A 4 -14.11 5.50 -5.16
CA GLY A 4 -15.35 6.27 -4.98
C GLY A 4 -15.40 7.58 -5.78
N SER A 5 -14.34 7.90 -6.52
CA SER A 5 -14.22 9.03 -7.44
C SER A 5 -13.63 8.57 -8.77
N PRO A 6 -13.57 9.40 -9.83
CA PRO A 6 -12.85 9.07 -11.06
C PRO A 6 -11.33 8.98 -10.90
N ALA A 7 -10.77 9.51 -9.80
CA ALA A 7 -9.33 9.49 -9.56
C ALA A 7 -8.81 8.07 -9.34
N VAL A 8 -7.63 7.78 -9.88
CA VAL A 8 -6.92 6.52 -9.70
C VAL A 8 -5.99 6.63 -8.50
N ALA A 9 -6.05 5.66 -7.59
CA ALA A 9 -5.16 5.56 -6.45
C ALA A 9 -4.05 4.52 -6.71
N LEU A 10 -2.81 4.97 -6.65
CA LEU A 10 -1.65 4.09 -6.62
C LEU A 10 -1.39 3.68 -5.17
N THR A 11 -1.29 2.37 -4.92
CA THR A 11 -1.06 1.84 -3.58
C THR A 11 0.14 0.90 -3.56
N PHE A 12 0.99 1.03 -2.55
CA PHE A 12 2.21 0.26 -2.39
C PHE A 12 2.22 -0.44 -1.04
N ASP A 13 2.34 -1.76 -1.07
CA ASP A 13 2.28 -2.62 0.10
C ASP A 13 3.68 -3.09 0.53
N ASP A 14 3.76 -3.62 1.74
CA ASP A 14 4.91 -4.28 2.37
C ASP A 14 6.03 -3.34 2.85
N GLY A 15 6.04 -2.08 2.46
CA GLY A 15 7.07 -1.13 2.87
C GLY A 15 7.05 -0.76 4.38
N PRO A 16 7.94 0.15 4.79
CA PRO A 16 8.95 0.80 3.97
C PRO A 16 10.19 -0.07 3.72
N ASP A 17 10.75 0.03 2.52
CA ASP A 17 12.00 -0.61 2.11
C ASP A 17 13.13 0.41 2.05
N PRO A 18 14.32 0.13 2.62
CA PRO A 18 15.41 1.10 2.70
C PRO A 18 15.99 1.52 1.35
N ILE A 19 15.79 0.71 0.30
CA ILE A 19 16.39 0.93 -1.03
C ILE A 19 15.32 1.42 -2.02
N ASN A 20 14.13 0.82 -2.00
CA ASN A 20 13.12 1.04 -3.04
C ASN A 20 12.15 2.17 -2.66
N THR A 21 11.71 2.24 -1.41
CA THR A 21 10.77 3.30 -0.98
C THR A 21 11.34 4.71 -1.25
N PRO A 22 12.62 5.04 -0.95
CA PRO A 22 13.17 6.35 -1.28
C PRO A 22 13.12 6.67 -2.78
N LYS A 23 13.46 5.69 -3.64
CA LYS A 23 13.44 5.87 -5.10
C LYS A 23 12.02 6.12 -5.61
N LEU A 24 11.04 5.39 -5.05
CA LEU A 24 9.64 5.58 -5.39
C LEU A 24 9.15 6.97 -4.98
N LEU A 25 9.46 7.41 -3.76
CA LEU A 25 9.11 8.74 -3.27
C LEU A 25 9.72 9.85 -4.14
N ASP A 26 10.97 9.70 -4.55
CA ASP A 26 11.62 10.66 -5.48
C ASP A 26 10.86 10.78 -6.80
N MET A 27 10.46 9.65 -7.39
CA MET A 27 9.68 9.64 -8.63
C MET A 27 8.29 10.25 -8.45
N LEU A 28 7.58 9.89 -7.39
CA LEU A 28 6.27 10.44 -7.07
C LEU A 28 6.33 11.96 -6.89
N LYS A 29 7.35 12.44 -6.18
CA LYS A 29 7.61 13.86 -5.97
C LYS A 29 7.90 14.59 -7.29
N GLN A 30 8.77 14.05 -8.14
CA GLN A 30 9.10 14.61 -9.46
C GLN A 30 7.87 14.71 -10.36
N CYS A 31 6.97 13.71 -10.27
CA CYS A 31 5.72 13.70 -11.02
C CYS A 31 4.59 14.50 -10.37
N GLY A 32 4.77 15.00 -9.13
CA GLY A 32 3.72 15.68 -8.37
C GLY A 32 2.54 14.76 -8.04
N VAL A 33 2.79 13.45 -7.84
CA VAL A 33 1.76 12.44 -7.56
C VAL A 33 1.79 12.06 -6.08
N LYS A 34 0.60 11.93 -5.49
CA LYS A 34 0.43 11.36 -4.15
C LYS A 34 -0.10 9.94 -4.25
N ALA A 35 0.38 9.07 -3.37
CA ALA A 35 0.05 7.64 -3.34
C ALA A 35 -0.33 7.21 -1.91
N THR A 36 -0.77 5.95 -1.78
CA THR A 36 -1.05 5.34 -0.48
C THR A 36 -0.03 4.23 -0.22
N PHE A 37 0.55 4.22 0.97
CA PHE A 37 1.53 3.22 1.41
C PHE A 37 0.94 2.39 2.53
N CYS A 38 0.70 1.09 2.30
CA CYS A 38 0.25 0.14 3.31
C CYS A 38 1.48 -0.48 3.99
N LEU A 39 1.78 0.03 5.18
CA LEU A 39 3.04 -0.22 5.87
C LEU A 39 2.94 -1.45 6.78
N VAL A 40 3.95 -2.31 6.72
CA VAL A 40 4.16 -3.39 7.67
C VAL A 40 4.78 -2.82 8.95
N GLY A 41 4.16 -3.09 10.09
CA GLY A 41 4.45 -2.40 11.34
C GLY A 41 5.90 -2.51 11.82
N PHE A 42 6.50 -3.70 11.79
CA PHE A 42 7.91 -3.84 12.21
C PHE A 42 8.87 -3.07 11.30
N ARG A 43 8.55 -2.95 9.99
CA ARG A 43 9.35 -2.14 9.05
C ARG A 43 9.16 -0.65 9.28
N ALA A 44 7.94 -0.23 9.62
CA ALA A 44 7.68 1.15 10.02
C ALA A 44 8.47 1.55 11.28
N ARG A 45 8.53 0.66 12.28
CA ARG A 45 9.36 0.83 13.48
C ARG A 45 10.84 0.93 13.15
N ASP A 46 11.34 0.07 12.27
CA ASP A 46 12.76 -0.02 11.94
C ASP A 46 13.22 1.12 11.01
N ARG A 47 12.28 1.77 10.30
CA ARG A 47 12.55 2.87 9.36
C ARG A 47 11.62 4.08 9.60
N PRO A 48 11.66 4.66 10.80
CA PRO A 48 10.85 5.83 11.14
C PRO A 48 11.18 7.05 10.27
N ASP A 49 12.40 7.12 9.73
CA ASP A 49 12.82 8.14 8.78
C ASP A 49 11.97 8.10 7.48
N LEU A 50 11.70 6.91 6.94
CA LEU A 50 10.90 6.74 5.75
C LEU A 50 9.41 6.98 6.01
N VAL A 51 8.89 6.55 7.17
CA VAL A 51 7.50 6.85 7.56
C VAL A 51 7.29 8.36 7.64
N ARG A 52 8.19 9.10 8.32
CA ARG A 52 8.14 10.57 8.35
C ARG A 52 8.15 11.18 6.96
N ARG A 53 9.01 10.68 6.07
CA ARG A 53 9.11 11.17 4.70
C ARG A 53 7.82 10.93 3.92
N ILE A 54 7.23 9.73 3.99
CA ILE A 54 5.96 9.38 3.35
C ILE A 54 4.88 10.39 3.77
N VAL A 55 4.73 10.61 5.08
CA VAL A 55 3.70 11.52 5.63
C VAL A 55 4.00 12.98 5.26
N ALA A 56 5.24 13.45 5.42
CA ALA A 56 5.65 14.82 5.14
C ALA A 56 5.50 15.19 3.65
N GLU A 57 5.65 14.21 2.75
CA GLU A 57 5.43 14.41 1.32
C GLU A 57 3.93 14.32 0.93
N GLY A 58 3.02 14.16 1.89
CA GLY A 58 1.57 14.20 1.69
C GLY A 58 0.98 12.92 1.10
N HIS A 59 1.63 11.79 1.31
CA HIS A 59 1.09 10.48 0.97
C HIS A 59 0.19 9.96 2.11
N THR A 60 -0.79 9.13 1.77
CA THR A 60 -1.63 8.44 2.75
C THR A 60 -0.92 7.20 3.27
N VAL A 61 -0.96 6.97 4.58
CA VAL A 61 -0.49 5.73 5.19
C VAL A 61 -1.66 4.81 5.51
N CYS A 62 -1.42 3.51 5.41
CA CYS A 62 -2.37 2.43 5.61
C CYS A 62 -1.70 1.35 6.47
N ASN A 63 -2.46 0.71 7.34
CA ASN A 63 -2.00 -0.40 8.17
C ASN A 63 -1.97 -1.71 7.35
N HIS A 64 -0.83 -2.41 7.34
CA HIS A 64 -0.67 -3.71 6.66
C HIS A 64 -0.28 -4.83 7.62
N SER A 65 -0.80 -4.78 8.86
CA SER A 65 -0.46 -5.64 9.99
C SER A 65 0.99 -5.48 10.49
N TRP A 66 1.28 -6.09 11.64
CA TRP A 66 2.61 -5.99 12.25
C TRP A 66 3.68 -6.81 11.52
N GLN A 67 3.35 -8.09 11.20
CA GLN A 67 4.31 -9.05 10.64
C GLN A 67 3.92 -9.60 9.28
N HIS A 68 2.90 -9.03 8.63
CA HIS A 68 2.39 -9.53 7.36
C HIS A 68 1.96 -11.00 7.41
N LEU A 69 1.23 -11.41 8.46
CA LEU A 69 0.74 -12.77 8.59
C LEU A 69 -0.42 -13.02 7.63
N LEU A 70 -0.25 -13.92 6.68
CA LEU A 70 -1.28 -14.27 5.68
C LEU A 70 -2.51 -14.94 6.31
N ASP A 71 -2.34 -15.51 7.49
CA ASP A 71 -3.39 -16.19 8.26
C ASP A 71 -3.94 -15.37 9.43
N LEU A 72 -3.66 -14.06 9.47
CA LEU A 72 -4.13 -13.15 10.53
C LEU A 72 -5.66 -13.22 10.74
N ALA A 73 -6.41 -13.52 9.67
CA ALA A 73 -7.87 -13.65 9.72
C ALA A 73 -8.35 -14.99 10.29
N ASP A 74 -7.48 -16.00 10.47
CA ASP A 74 -7.85 -17.33 10.94
C ASP A 74 -8.15 -17.33 12.45
N PRO A 75 -9.40 -17.57 12.88
CA PRO A 75 -9.78 -17.56 14.29
C PRO A 75 -9.20 -18.73 15.09
N ALA A 76 -8.77 -19.80 14.43
CA ALA A 76 -8.12 -20.91 15.08
C ALA A 76 -6.67 -20.59 15.51
N LYS A 77 -6.04 -19.62 14.87
CA LYS A 77 -4.66 -19.18 15.12
C LYS A 77 -4.56 -17.90 15.91
N HIS A 78 -5.50 -16.96 15.67
CA HIS A 78 -5.44 -15.62 16.22
C HIS A 78 -6.78 -15.22 16.84
N THR A 79 -6.78 -14.95 18.14
CA THR A 79 -7.94 -14.37 18.85
C THR A 79 -8.16 -12.92 18.41
N ASP A 80 -9.36 -12.37 18.64
CA ASP A 80 -9.65 -10.95 18.36
C ASP A 80 -8.69 -10.00 19.08
N ALA A 81 -8.31 -10.34 20.32
CA ALA A 81 -7.38 -9.54 21.10
C ALA A 81 -5.97 -9.52 20.47
N GLN A 82 -5.52 -10.67 19.93
CA GLN A 82 -4.24 -10.77 19.23
C GLN A 82 -4.25 -9.98 17.92
N VAL A 83 -5.33 -10.08 17.14
CA VAL A 83 -5.49 -9.28 15.91
C VAL A 83 -5.49 -7.79 16.22
N ARG A 84 -6.29 -7.34 17.21
CA ARG A 84 -6.30 -5.92 17.62
C ARG A 84 -4.93 -5.45 18.06
N ARG A 85 -4.21 -6.25 18.82
CA ARG A 85 -2.85 -5.92 19.25
C ARG A 85 -1.89 -5.79 18.06
N ASP A 86 -1.95 -6.70 17.10
CA ASP A 86 -1.13 -6.66 15.89
C ASP A 86 -1.34 -5.36 15.11
N LEU A 87 -2.61 -5.00 14.86
CA LEU A 87 -2.96 -3.77 14.16
C LEU A 87 -2.59 -2.53 14.98
N GLN A 88 -2.77 -2.54 16.31
CA GLN A 88 -2.41 -1.43 17.18
C GLN A 88 -0.90 -1.18 17.21
N MET A 89 -0.09 -2.23 17.29
CA MET A 89 1.38 -2.10 17.24
C MET A 89 1.84 -1.42 15.93
N THR A 90 1.15 -1.68 14.83
CA THR A 90 1.43 -1.02 13.55
C THR A 90 1.07 0.47 13.60
N ILE A 91 -0.11 0.81 14.15
CA ILE A 91 -0.52 2.20 14.36
C ILE A 91 0.49 2.93 15.25
N ASP A 92 0.88 2.32 16.37
CA ASP A 92 1.82 2.89 17.32
C ASP A 92 3.19 3.18 16.68
N ALA A 93 3.69 2.25 15.83
CA ALA A 93 4.95 2.46 15.10
C ALA A 93 4.86 3.61 14.09
N ILE A 94 3.73 3.76 13.39
CA ILE A 94 3.50 4.88 12.49
C ILE A 94 3.44 6.20 13.27
N HIS A 95 2.68 6.24 14.37
CA HIS A 95 2.56 7.44 15.20
C HIS A 95 3.86 7.81 15.94
N ALA A 96 4.67 6.83 16.33
CA ALA A 96 5.99 7.10 16.90
C ALA A 96 6.91 7.83 15.90
N ALA A 97 6.75 7.56 14.62
CA ALA A 97 7.50 8.21 13.56
C ALA A 97 6.86 9.55 13.12
N ALA A 98 5.54 9.59 13.01
CA ALA A 98 4.74 10.71 12.52
C ALA A 98 3.47 10.85 13.38
N PRO A 99 3.50 11.60 14.50
CA PRO A 99 2.42 11.65 15.50
C PRO A 99 1.06 12.09 14.92
N ASP A 100 1.07 12.96 13.92
CA ASP A 100 -0.16 13.51 13.31
C ASP A 100 -0.67 12.67 12.13
N ALA A 101 -0.04 11.53 11.82
CA ALA A 101 -0.45 10.67 10.72
C ALA A 101 -1.83 10.06 11.00
N LYS A 102 -2.77 10.19 10.03
CA LYS A 102 -4.07 9.55 10.12
C LYS A 102 -3.99 8.15 9.52
N VAL A 103 -4.15 7.09 10.35
CA VAL A 103 -4.16 5.68 9.90
C VAL A 103 -5.62 5.23 9.79
N GLN A 104 -6.28 5.63 8.71
CA GLN A 104 -7.71 5.38 8.49
C GLN A 104 -7.98 4.19 7.56
N TYR A 105 -6.95 3.51 7.09
CA TYR A 105 -7.07 2.38 6.18
C TYR A 105 -6.33 1.16 6.71
N PHE A 106 -6.89 -0.01 6.39
CA PHE A 106 -6.28 -1.31 6.62
C PHE A 106 -6.36 -2.15 5.36
N ARG A 107 -5.25 -2.78 4.98
CA ARG A 107 -5.22 -3.82 3.96
C ARG A 107 -4.73 -5.11 4.59
N ALA A 108 -5.53 -6.19 4.46
CA ALA A 108 -5.14 -7.50 4.95
C ALA A 108 -3.98 -8.06 4.12
N PRO A 109 -2.95 -8.64 4.75
CA PRO A 109 -1.89 -9.36 4.05
C PRO A 109 -2.45 -10.40 3.07
N GLY A 110 -1.92 -10.39 1.82
CA GLY A 110 -2.41 -11.25 0.75
C GLY A 110 -3.85 -10.99 0.31
N GLY A 111 -4.50 -9.92 0.79
CA GLY A 111 -5.93 -9.68 0.55
C GLY A 111 -6.85 -10.65 1.29
N ASN A 112 -6.36 -11.36 2.29
CA ASN A 112 -7.08 -12.42 3.02
C ASN A 112 -8.06 -11.82 4.04
N PHE A 113 -9.14 -11.23 3.54
CA PHE A 113 -10.20 -10.67 4.35
C PHE A 113 -11.22 -11.73 4.78
N THR A 114 -11.71 -11.60 6.03
CA THR A 114 -12.92 -12.24 6.52
C THR A 114 -13.84 -11.16 7.10
N PRO A 115 -15.16 -11.41 7.23
CA PRO A 115 -16.08 -10.47 7.88
C PRO A 115 -15.61 -10.09 9.29
N ARG A 116 -15.04 -11.06 10.04
CA ARG A 116 -14.46 -10.83 11.36
C ARG A 116 -13.31 -9.81 11.34
N LEU A 117 -12.35 -9.99 10.43
CA LEU A 117 -11.18 -9.10 10.34
C LEU A 117 -11.60 -7.69 9.91
N VAL A 118 -12.56 -7.57 8.99
CA VAL A 118 -13.13 -6.28 8.57
C VAL A 118 -13.80 -5.58 9.75
N GLN A 119 -14.60 -6.28 10.58
CA GLN A 119 -15.24 -5.72 11.76
C GLN A 119 -14.22 -5.25 12.80
N ILE A 120 -13.15 -6.02 13.02
CA ILE A 120 -12.07 -5.62 13.94
C ILE A 120 -11.40 -4.33 13.46
N ALA A 121 -11.01 -4.25 12.19
CA ALA A 121 -10.38 -3.06 11.63
C ALA A 121 -11.33 -1.84 11.71
N GLN A 122 -12.61 -2.03 11.39
CA GLN A 122 -13.64 -0.99 11.48
C GLN A 122 -13.82 -0.47 12.91
N ALA A 123 -13.87 -1.37 13.89
CA ALA A 123 -13.97 -1.00 15.31
C ALA A 123 -12.72 -0.27 15.84
N MET A 124 -11.60 -0.32 15.10
CA MET A 124 -10.38 0.45 15.36
C MET A 124 -10.28 1.74 14.51
N GLY A 125 -11.39 2.13 13.85
CA GLY A 125 -11.44 3.35 13.03
C GLY A 125 -10.83 3.22 11.63
N MET A 126 -10.53 2.00 11.16
CA MET A 126 -9.91 1.77 9.87
C MET A 126 -10.90 1.19 8.86
N ARG A 127 -10.93 1.75 7.65
CA ARG A 127 -11.64 1.19 6.51
C ARG A 127 -10.77 0.13 5.83
N SER A 128 -11.31 -1.07 5.66
CA SER A 128 -10.67 -2.12 4.89
C SER A 128 -10.66 -1.78 3.40
N ILE A 129 -9.49 -1.87 2.76
CA ILE A 129 -9.32 -1.56 1.33
C ILE A 129 -8.79 -2.77 0.58
N TYR A 130 -9.28 -2.92 -0.64
CA TYR A 130 -8.82 -3.92 -1.62
C TYR A 130 -8.32 -3.18 -2.86
N TRP A 131 -8.16 -3.87 -3.98
CA TRP A 131 -7.74 -3.30 -5.25
C TRP A 131 -8.66 -3.71 -6.39
N SER A 132 -8.54 -3.04 -7.51
CA SER A 132 -9.20 -3.40 -8.77
C SER A 132 -8.21 -3.77 -9.88
N VAL A 133 -6.93 -3.40 -9.71
CA VAL A 133 -5.84 -3.76 -10.60
C VAL A 133 -4.72 -4.37 -9.78
N ASP A 134 -4.33 -5.61 -10.11
CA ASP A 134 -3.20 -6.34 -9.52
C ASP A 134 -2.25 -6.77 -10.63
N PRO A 135 -1.11 -6.10 -10.79
CA PRO A 135 -0.09 -6.50 -11.76
C PRO A 135 0.70 -7.73 -11.32
N ARG A 136 0.44 -8.29 -10.13
CA ARG A 136 1.15 -9.45 -9.58
C ARG A 136 2.68 -9.31 -9.62
N ASP A 137 3.17 -8.13 -9.31
CA ASP A 137 4.60 -7.80 -9.27
C ASP A 137 5.38 -8.59 -8.19
N TRP A 138 4.66 -9.29 -7.35
CA TRP A 138 5.16 -10.22 -6.34
C TRP A 138 5.44 -11.63 -6.89
N ASP A 139 4.87 -12.03 -8.04
CA ASP A 139 4.90 -13.39 -8.56
C ASP A 139 6.03 -13.61 -9.56
N ASN A 140 7.25 -13.64 -9.04
CA ASN A 140 8.44 -13.91 -9.85
C ASN A 140 8.46 -15.31 -10.46
N ALA A 141 7.70 -16.26 -9.90
CA ALA A 141 7.62 -17.61 -10.44
C ALA A 141 6.83 -17.65 -11.75
N ALA A 142 5.76 -16.86 -11.82
CA ALA A 142 4.92 -16.80 -13.03
C ALA A 142 5.49 -15.86 -14.10
N TYR A 143 6.07 -14.73 -13.71
CA TYR A 143 6.41 -13.64 -14.66
C TYR A 143 7.91 -13.33 -14.77
N GLY A 144 8.75 -14.06 -14.04
CA GLY A 144 10.20 -13.85 -14.05
C GLY A 144 10.66 -12.63 -13.27
N ARG A 145 11.81 -12.10 -13.62
CA ARG A 145 12.46 -10.92 -13.03
C ARG A 145 13.03 -10.01 -14.12
N GLY A 146 13.50 -8.82 -13.73
CA GLY A 146 14.13 -7.86 -14.65
C GLY A 146 13.16 -7.40 -15.73
N SER A 147 13.61 -7.36 -16.99
CA SER A 147 12.81 -6.85 -18.10
C SER A 147 11.46 -7.57 -18.28
N ALA A 148 11.39 -8.88 -17.99
CA ALA A 148 10.15 -9.64 -18.08
C ALA A 148 9.11 -9.14 -17.07
N MET A 149 9.48 -9.02 -15.79
CA MET A 149 8.61 -8.48 -14.76
C MET A 149 8.26 -7.01 -15.03
N ILE A 150 9.22 -6.19 -15.42
CA ILE A 150 8.99 -4.79 -15.76
C ILE A 150 7.92 -4.65 -16.85
N SER A 151 8.07 -5.39 -17.95
CA SER A 151 7.11 -5.38 -19.06
C SER A 151 5.73 -5.89 -18.64
N HIS A 152 5.71 -6.94 -17.81
CA HIS A 152 4.47 -7.50 -17.28
C HIS A 152 3.71 -6.50 -16.40
N VAL A 153 4.40 -5.83 -15.47
CA VAL A 153 3.79 -4.82 -14.60
C VAL A 153 3.23 -3.65 -15.43
N ILE A 154 4.00 -3.15 -16.40
CA ILE A 154 3.55 -2.07 -17.28
C ILE A 154 2.30 -2.51 -18.04
N GLY A 155 2.33 -3.62 -18.76
CA GLY A 155 1.21 -4.09 -19.56
C GLY A 155 -0.04 -4.38 -18.73
N SER A 156 0.12 -4.95 -17.53
CA SER A 156 -0.99 -5.26 -16.63
C SER A 156 -1.68 -4.00 -16.10
N VAL A 157 -0.90 -2.98 -15.71
CA VAL A 157 -1.47 -1.71 -15.23
C VAL A 157 -2.13 -0.96 -16.38
N GLU A 158 -1.46 -0.81 -17.53
CA GLU A 158 -2.01 -0.13 -18.71
C GLU A 158 -3.29 -0.78 -19.22
N GLY A 159 -3.32 -2.11 -19.23
CA GLY A 159 -4.51 -2.88 -19.67
C GLY A 159 -5.66 -2.88 -18.68
N GLY A 160 -5.36 -2.80 -17.37
CA GLY A 160 -6.33 -2.96 -16.29
C GLY A 160 -6.90 -1.65 -15.73
N VAL A 161 -6.14 -0.56 -15.75
CA VAL A 161 -6.53 0.69 -15.09
C VAL A 161 -7.72 1.35 -15.79
N ARG A 162 -8.67 1.83 -14.98
CA ARG A 162 -9.88 2.58 -15.40
C ARG A 162 -10.10 3.72 -14.41
N PRO A 163 -10.91 4.73 -14.72
CA PRO A 163 -11.29 5.75 -13.76
C PRO A 163 -11.79 5.12 -12.45
N GLY A 164 -11.30 5.61 -11.32
CA GLY A 164 -11.62 5.12 -9.99
C GLY A 164 -10.86 3.85 -9.56
N ALA A 165 -9.90 3.38 -10.34
CA ALA A 165 -9.13 2.18 -9.99
C ALA A 165 -8.26 2.40 -8.75
N ILE A 166 -8.13 1.34 -7.95
CA ILE A 166 -7.09 1.19 -6.93
C ILE A 166 -6.09 0.18 -7.47
N VAL A 167 -4.87 0.62 -7.72
CA VAL A 167 -3.78 -0.20 -8.26
C VAL A 167 -2.94 -0.72 -7.10
N LEU A 168 -2.82 -2.04 -6.99
CA LEU A 168 -1.87 -2.69 -6.08
C LEU A 168 -0.49 -2.72 -6.72
N SER A 169 0.53 -2.47 -5.92
CA SER A 169 1.93 -2.76 -6.22
C SER A 169 2.69 -2.90 -4.91
N HIS A 170 3.95 -3.27 -4.97
CA HIS A 170 4.78 -3.45 -3.79
C HIS A 170 6.09 -2.68 -3.95
N ASP A 171 6.58 -2.09 -2.86
CA ASP A 171 7.89 -1.43 -2.86
C ASP A 171 8.96 -2.23 -2.10
N ASN A 172 8.56 -3.10 -1.17
CA ASN A 172 9.52 -3.90 -0.41
C ASN A 172 10.12 -5.04 -1.24
N GLY A 173 11.44 -4.95 -1.49
CA GLY A 173 12.16 -5.99 -2.24
C GLY A 173 11.74 -6.13 -3.71
N LYS A 174 11.14 -5.09 -4.30
CA LYS A 174 10.58 -5.09 -5.66
C LYS A 174 11.26 -4.05 -6.58
N PRO A 175 12.55 -4.19 -6.90
CA PRO A 175 13.25 -3.22 -7.74
C PRO A 175 12.65 -3.12 -9.15
N ASP A 176 12.10 -4.21 -9.70
CA ASP A 176 11.50 -4.23 -11.03
C ASP A 176 10.22 -3.39 -11.08
N THR A 177 9.41 -3.42 -10.02
CA THR A 177 8.25 -2.55 -9.85
C THR A 177 8.66 -1.08 -9.88
N ILE A 178 9.73 -0.73 -9.14
CA ILE A 178 10.23 0.65 -9.12
C ILE A 178 10.68 1.10 -10.51
N VAL A 179 11.32 0.22 -11.28
CA VAL A 179 11.71 0.52 -12.67
C VAL A 179 10.49 0.68 -13.57
N ALA A 180 9.46 -0.19 -13.43
CA ALA A 180 8.23 -0.10 -14.21
C ALA A 180 7.51 1.25 -13.98
N TYR A 181 7.51 1.76 -12.75
CA TYR A 181 6.86 3.03 -12.42
C TYR A 181 7.52 4.26 -13.05
N ARG A 182 8.77 4.16 -13.52
CA ARG A 182 9.38 5.24 -14.35
C ARG A 182 8.61 5.47 -15.66
N THR A 183 8.07 4.40 -16.24
CA THR A 183 7.23 4.46 -17.44
C THR A 183 5.77 4.72 -17.08
N LEU A 184 5.25 4.03 -16.05
CA LEU A 184 3.85 4.09 -15.67
C LEU A 184 3.42 5.46 -15.15
N LEU A 185 4.23 6.15 -14.33
CA LEU A 185 3.82 7.42 -13.74
C LEU A 185 3.50 8.49 -14.79
N PRO A 186 4.36 8.80 -15.78
CA PRO A 186 4.02 9.76 -16.82
C PRO A 186 2.85 9.29 -17.70
N TRP A 187 2.75 7.98 -18.00
CA TRP A 187 1.66 7.43 -18.80
C TRP A 187 0.30 7.56 -18.10
N LEU A 188 0.24 7.21 -16.79
CA LEU A 188 -0.96 7.32 -15.96
C LEU A 188 -1.38 8.79 -15.80
N LYS A 189 -0.42 9.66 -15.49
CA LYS A 189 -0.68 11.08 -15.29
C LYS A 189 -1.25 11.79 -16.52
N ALA A 190 -0.85 11.34 -17.71
CA ALA A 190 -1.36 11.87 -18.97
C ALA A 190 -2.83 11.45 -19.25
N ARG A 191 -3.37 10.46 -18.52
CA ARG A 191 -4.68 9.84 -18.80
C ARG A 191 -5.66 9.91 -17.65
N PHE A 192 -5.17 10.02 -16.42
CA PHE A 192 -5.97 9.96 -15.20
C PHE A 192 -5.55 11.03 -14.21
N THR A 193 -6.48 11.48 -13.39
CA THR A 193 -6.17 12.16 -12.14
C THR A 193 -5.64 11.10 -11.16
N LEU A 194 -4.46 11.35 -10.59
CA LEU A 194 -3.83 10.45 -9.63
C LEU A 194 -3.90 11.07 -8.24
N GLU A 195 -4.50 10.37 -7.28
CA GLU A 195 -4.66 10.84 -5.91
C GLU A 195 -4.37 9.72 -4.92
N ALA A 196 -3.81 10.06 -3.76
CA ALA A 196 -3.81 9.15 -2.62
C ALA A 196 -5.26 8.86 -2.18
N LEU A 197 -5.49 7.73 -1.52
CA LEU A 197 -6.80 7.48 -0.90
C LEU A 197 -7.13 8.60 0.10
N PRO A 198 -8.33 9.21 0.02
CA PRO A 198 -8.66 10.41 0.76
C PRO A 198 -8.79 10.12 2.26
N LEU A 199 -8.20 10.98 3.07
CA LEU A 199 -8.40 10.98 4.52
C LEU A 199 -9.65 11.82 4.83
N THR A 200 -10.47 11.32 5.75
CA THR A 200 -11.63 12.06 6.26
C THR A 200 -11.23 12.80 7.54
N ASP A 201 -11.72 14.02 7.70
CA ASP A 201 -11.70 14.67 8.99
C ASP A 201 -12.71 13.91 9.88
N GLY A 202 -12.23 13.33 10.98
CA GLY A 202 -13.04 12.57 11.92
C GLY A 202 -14.01 13.44 12.70
#